data_ec557c5c386cb9d7339a3b43877095c9
#
_entry.id   ec557c5c386cb9d7339a3b43877095c9
#
_cell.length_a   1.000
_cell.length_b   1.000
_cell.length_c   1.000
_cell.angle_alpha   90.00
_cell.angle_beta   90.00
_cell.angle_gamma   90.00
#
_symmetry.space_group_name_H-M   'P 1'
#
loop_
_entity.id
_entity.type
_entity.pdbx_description
1 polymer ?
#
loop_
_entity_poly.entity_id
_entity_poly.type
_entity_poly.pdbx_seq_one_letter_code
_entity_poly.pdbx_strand_id
1 'polypeptide(L)'
;MKTIDGWKRVDVIYRRIDDIFLDPLSFKEDSFLGVPGLMEVYRNKNVTIANAPGTGISDDKSIYSYIPDIIKFYLGQKPILKNVKTFKCRIKDELKYVLENLNKLVVKEVHGSGGYGMLVGPLASKTEISKFKNKILKNPYNYIAQPTLSLSTCPIYTKKGLTPRHVD
;
A
#
# COMPACT_ATOMS: atom_id res chain seq x y z
N MET A 1 16.69 22.65 13.09
CA MET A 1 17.46 21.83 12.14
C MET A 1 18.77 22.50 11.82
N LYS A 2 19.89 21.77 11.74
CA LYS A 2 21.18 22.31 11.30
C LYS A 2 21.19 22.42 9.77
N THR A 3 21.47 23.61 9.26
CA THR A 3 21.60 23.90 7.83
C THR A 3 23.00 24.44 7.53
N ILE A 4 23.29 24.72 6.26
CA ILE A 4 24.56 25.39 5.86
C ILE A 4 24.67 26.80 6.45
N ASP A 5 23.53 27.45 6.72
CA ASP A 5 23.49 28.79 7.34
C ASP A 5 23.32 28.75 8.87
N GLY A 6 23.63 27.63 9.50
CA GLY A 6 23.49 27.41 10.95
C GLY A 6 22.18 26.77 11.37
N TRP A 7 21.80 26.97 12.63
CA TRP A 7 20.60 26.39 13.20
C TRP A 7 19.36 27.18 12.78
N LYS A 8 18.38 26.48 12.18
CA LYS A 8 17.09 27.05 11.79
C LYS A 8 15.95 26.32 12.51
N ARG A 9 14.92 27.06 12.89
CA ARG A 9 13.66 26.50 13.37
C ARG A 9 12.94 25.78 12.22
N VAL A 10 12.27 24.68 12.54
CA VAL A 10 11.39 23.95 11.62
C VAL A 10 10.02 23.88 12.26
N ASP A 11 9.01 24.42 11.63
CA ASP A 11 7.64 24.43 12.12
C ASP A 11 6.82 23.28 11.54
N VAL A 12 7.14 22.85 10.30
CA VAL A 12 6.45 21.76 9.60
C VAL A 12 7.48 20.82 8.95
N ILE A 13 7.29 19.53 9.15
CA ILE A 13 8.05 18.48 8.46
C ILE A 13 7.08 17.73 7.53
N TYR A 14 7.28 17.86 6.21
CA TYR A 14 6.63 16.98 5.25
C TYR A 14 7.45 15.71 5.11
N ARG A 15 6.84 14.55 5.37
CA ARG A 15 7.53 13.26 5.33
C ARG A 15 7.04 12.35 4.21
N ARG A 16 7.93 11.48 3.75
CA ARG A 16 7.65 10.39 2.81
C ARG A 16 8.26 9.06 3.28
N ILE A 17 8.39 8.88 4.59
CA ILE A 17 8.85 7.63 5.20
C ILE A 17 7.77 7.06 6.11
N ASP A 18 7.77 5.74 6.28
CA ASP A 18 6.83 5.06 7.15
C ASP A 18 7.03 5.45 8.62
N ASP A 19 5.95 5.37 9.41
CA ASP A 19 5.95 5.73 10.83
C ASP A 19 7.05 5.05 11.62
N ILE A 20 7.28 3.78 11.35
CA ILE A 20 8.29 2.94 12.05
C ILE A 20 9.72 3.48 11.91
N PHE A 21 10.01 4.28 10.89
CA PHE A 21 11.35 4.86 10.67
C PHE A 21 11.50 6.30 11.17
N LEU A 22 10.43 6.94 11.68
CA LEU A 22 10.43 8.36 12.04
C LEU A 22 11.37 8.72 13.19
N ASP A 23 11.44 7.88 14.20
CA ASP A 23 12.19 8.15 15.41
C ASP A 23 12.72 6.84 16.01
N PRO A 24 14.05 6.60 15.96
CA PRO A 24 14.64 5.38 16.51
C PRO A 24 14.47 5.23 18.02
N LEU A 25 14.22 6.30 18.76
CA LEU A 25 13.94 6.22 20.21
C LEU A 25 12.50 5.82 20.52
N SER A 26 11.59 5.90 19.55
CA SER A 26 10.17 5.60 19.73
C SER A 26 9.70 4.37 18.96
N PHE A 27 10.39 4.00 17.87
CA PHE A 27 10.00 2.95 16.96
C PHE A 27 11.15 1.98 16.68
N LYS A 28 11.64 1.92 15.45
CA LYS A 28 12.69 1.00 15.02
C LYS A 28 14.06 1.54 15.41
N GLU A 29 14.73 0.93 16.39
CA GLU A 29 15.99 1.39 17.01
C GLU A 29 17.15 1.54 16.01
N ASP A 30 17.20 0.71 14.97
CA ASP A 30 18.22 0.75 13.92
C ASP A 30 17.84 1.61 12.71
N SER A 31 16.84 2.50 12.86
CA SER A 31 16.47 3.42 11.79
C SER A 31 17.50 4.54 11.61
N PHE A 32 18.10 4.61 10.42
CA PHE A 32 18.95 5.72 9.99
C PHE A 32 18.18 6.78 9.18
N LEU A 33 16.90 6.58 8.90
CA LEU A 33 16.07 7.51 8.12
C LEU A 33 15.37 8.55 8.97
N GLY A 34 15.19 8.26 10.25
CA GLY A 34 14.47 9.10 11.19
C GLY A 34 15.40 10.02 11.99
N VAL A 35 14.79 10.83 12.83
CA VAL A 35 15.46 11.77 13.73
C VAL A 35 15.22 11.37 15.15
N PRO A 36 16.27 11.01 15.93
CA PRO A 36 16.13 10.69 17.34
C PRO A 36 15.46 11.83 18.12
N GLY A 37 14.40 11.51 18.87
CA GLY A 37 13.65 12.47 19.68
C GLY A 37 12.59 13.26 18.92
N LEU A 38 12.36 12.98 17.63
CA LEU A 38 11.35 13.67 16.83
C LEU A 38 9.94 13.54 17.44
N MET A 39 9.61 12.36 17.95
CA MET A 39 8.29 12.13 18.56
C MET A 39 8.06 12.89 19.86
N GLU A 40 9.11 13.16 20.61
CA GLU A 40 9.05 14.01 21.80
C GLU A 40 8.75 15.47 21.41
N VAL A 41 9.48 15.99 20.40
CA VAL A 41 9.26 17.35 19.87
C VAL A 41 7.84 17.50 19.30
N TYR A 42 7.32 16.46 18.61
CA TYR A 42 5.96 16.43 18.06
C TYR A 42 4.90 16.41 19.18
N ARG A 43 5.05 15.57 20.21
CA ARG A 43 4.13 15.51 21.36
C ARG A 43 4.04 16.84 22.10
N ASN A 44 5.16 17.53 22.23
CA ASN A 44 5.25 18.87 22.84
C ASN A 44 4.74 19.99 21.91
N LYS A 45 4.16 19.66 20.75
CA LYS A 45 3.59 20.62 19.77
C LYS A 45 4.60 21.66 19.23
N ASN A 46 5.88 21.33 19.27
CA ASN A 46 6.94 22.21 18.77
C ASN A 46 7.17 22.08 17.28
N VAL A 47 6.62 21.03 16.64
CA VAL A 47 6.68 20.81 15.21
C VAL A 47 5.38 20.13 14.74
N THR A 48 4.94 20.43 13.55
CA THR A 48 3.86 19.70 12.86
C THR A 48 4.48 18.68 11.89
N ILE A 49 4.00 17.44 11.91
CA ILE A 49 4.40 16.42 10.94
C ILE A 49 3.25 16.19 9.95
N ALA A 50 3.48 16.49 8.69
CA ALA A 50 2.60 16.18 7.58
C ALA A 50 3.26 15.02 6.78
N ASN A 51 2.63 13.93 6.58
CA ASN A 51 1.43 13.33 7.14
C ASN A 51 1.61 12.96 8.61
N ALA A 52 0.57 13.10 9.41
CA ALA A 52 0.66 12.81 10.85
C ALA A 52 1.09 11.34 11.13
N PRO A 53 1.84 11.10 12.21
CA PRO A 53 2.11 9.73 12.68
C PRO A 53 0.80 8.97 12.92
N GLY A 54 0.74 7.70 12.52
CA GLY A 54 -0.45 6.85 12.58
C GLY A 54 -1.30 6.84 11.30
N THR A 55 -1.01 7.65 10.29
CA THR A 55 -1.74 7.64 9.01
C THR A 55 -1.40 6.46 8.11
N GLY A 56 -0.42 5.64 8.46
CA GLY A 56 -0.03 4.43 7.73
C GLY A 56 -1.16 3.40 7.59
N ILE A 57 -2.24 3.51 8.37
CA ILE A 57 -3.44 2.69 8.19
C ILE A 57 -4.08 2.90 6.81
N SER A 58 -3.90 4.07 6.19
CA SER A 58 -4.41 4.35 4.85
C SER A 58 -3.64 3.63 3.73
N ASP A 59 -2.44 3.12 4.03
CA ASP A 59 -1.63 2.32 3.11
C ASP A 59 -2.01 0.83 3.13
N ASP A 60 -2.80 0.42 4.12
CA ASP A 60 -3.30 -0.95 4.26
C ASP A 60 -4.29 -1.26 3.13
N LYS A 61 -3.93 -2.23 2.29
CA LYS A 61 -4.74 -2.60 1.11
C LYS A 61 -6.09 -3.20 1.48
N SER A 62 -6.27 -3.69 2.71
CA SER A 62 -7.58 -4.17 3.16
C SER A 62 -8.54 -3.03 3.46
N ILE A 63 -8.04 -1.88 3.93
CA ILE A 63 -8.83 -0.67 4.17
C ILE A 63 -9.47 -0.16 2.89
N TYR A 64 -8.75 -0.24 1.76
CA TYR A 64 -9.28 0.13 0.45
C TYR A 64 -10.63 -0.52 0.14
N SER A 65 -10.84 -1.77 0.55
CA SER A 65 -12.09 -2.50 0.32
C SER A 65 -13.28 -1.92 1.06
N TYR A 66 -13.07 -1.14 2.12
CA TYR A 66 -14.11 -0.50 2.93
C TYR A 66 -14.40 0.95 2.55
N ILE A 67 -13.60 1.56 1.68
CA ILE A 67 -13.78 2.97 1.30
C ILE A 67 -15.21 3.28 0.83
N PRO A 68 -15.87 2.46 -0.01
CA PRO A 68 -17.25 2.70 -0.39
C PRO A 68 -18.22 2.75 0.79
N ASP A 69 -18.04 1.85 1.75
CA ASP A 69 -18.89 1.78 2.94
C ASP A 69 -18.61 2.95 3.90
N ILE A 70 -17.36 3.35 4.02
CA ILE A 70 -16.92 4.51 4.80
C ILE A 70 -17.55 5.80 4.22
N ILE A 71 -17.49 5.99 2.90
CA ILE A 71 -18.11 7.14 2.22
C ILE A 71 -19.62 7.15 2.48
N LYS A 72 -20.27 5.99 2.32
CA LYS A 72 -21.71 5.89 2.58
C LYS A 72 -22.05 6.20 4.03
N PHE A 73 -21.27 5.69 4.98
CA PHE A 73 -21.51 5.87 6.40
C PHE A 73 -21.35 7.32 6.84
N TYR A 74 -20.23 7.97 6.48
CA TYR A 74 -19.95 9.32 6.96
C TYR A 74 -20.60 10.43 6.13
N LEU A 75 -20.77 10.22 4.82
CA LEU A 75 -21.27 11.26 3.91
C LEU A 75 -22.70 11.00 3.42
N GLY A 76 -23.26 9.80 3.64
CA GLY A 76 -24.56 9.40 3.10
C GLY A 76 -24.58 9.32 1.56
N GLN A 77 -23.42 9.32 0.91
CA GLN A 77 -23.27 9.41 -0.54
C GLN A 77 -22.76 8.10 -1.15
N LYS A 78 -22.95 7.95 -2.46
CA LYS A 78 -22.28 6.90 -3.22
C LYS A 78 -20.89 7.40 -3.66
N PRO A 79 -19.86 6.52 -3.69
CA PRO A 79 -18.56 6.89 -4.25
C PRO A 79 -18.68 7.41 -5.68
N ILE A 80 -17.98 8.50 -6.00
CA ILE A 80 -17.87 9.04 -7.36
C ILE A 80 -16.99 8.11 -8.19
N LEU A 81 -15.83 7.72 -7.64
CA LEU A 81 -14.90 6.78 -8.27
C LEU A 81 -15.24 5.36 -7.90
N LYS A 82 -15.25 4.46 -8.88
CA LYS A 82 -15.48 3.04 -8.65
C LYS A 82 -14.21 2.38 -8.09
N ASN A 83 -14.32 1.73 -6.93
CA ASN A 83 -13.25 0.90 -6.41
C ASN A 83 -13.12 -0.40 -7.22
N VAL A 84 -11.91 -0.87 -7.38
CA VAL A 84 -11.66 -2.24 -7.88
C VAL A 84 -12.18 -3.23 -6.86
N LYS A 85 -12.94 -4.23 -7.30
CA LYS A 85 -13.44 -5.29 -6.42
C LYS A 85 -12.26 -5.95 -5.71
N THR A 86 -12.30 -5.95 -4.39
CA THR A 86 -11.23 -6.47 -3.55
C THR A 86 -11.76 -7.56 -2.65
N PHE A 87 -11.20 -8.75 -2.77
CA PHE A 87 -11.51 -9.91 -1.95
C PHE A 87 -10.55 -9.96 -0.76
N LYS A 88 -11.11 -10.13 0.43
CA LYS A 88 -10.35 -10.24 1.69
C LYS A 88 -10.17 -11.71 2.05
N CYS A 89 -8.97 -12.24 1.94
CA CYS A 89 -8.72 -13.65 2.23
C CYS A 89 -9.00 -14.05 3.69
N ARG A 90 -9.15 -13.10 4.61
CA ARG A 90 -9.60 -13.33 5.98
C ARG A 90 -11.07 -13.75 6.10
N ILE A 91 -11.87 -13.54 5.05
CA ILE A 91 -13.29 -13.92 4.99
C ILE A 91 -13.39 -15.25 4.27
N LYS A 92 -13.99 -16.26 4.92
CA LYS A 92 -14.00 -17.66 4.49
C LYS A 92 -14.51 -17.86 3.06
N ASP A 93 -15.61 -17.23 2.70
CA ASP A 93 -16.21 -17.38 1.36
C ASP A 93 -15.38 -16.67 0.29
N GLU A 94 -14.82 -15.49 0.61
CA GLU A 94 -13.93 -14.76 -0.29
C GLU A 94 -12.61 -15.53 -0.47
N LEU A 95 -12.05 -16.11 0.60
CA LEU A 95 -10.87 -16.98 0.54
C LEU A 95 -11.09 -18.16 -0.40
N LYS A 96 -12.21 -18.86 -0.26
CA LYS A 96 -12.55 -19.99 -1.14
C LYS A 96 -12.53 -19.57 -2.61
N TYR A 97 -13.24 -18.46 -2.92
CA TYR A 97 -13.25 -17.91 -4.27
C TYR A 97 -11.84 -17.59 -4.79
N VAL A 98 -11.02 -16.94 -3.97
CA VAL A 98 -9.64 -16.57 -4.32
C VAL A 98 -8.80 -17.79 -4.63
N LEU A 99 -8.85 -18.82 -3.78
CA LEU A 99 -8.08 -20.05 -3.97
C LEU A 99 -8.47 -20.83 -5.22
N GLU A 100 -9.73 -20.76 -5.65
CA GLU A 100 -10.24 -21.38 -6.88
C GLU A 100 -9.90 -20.59 -8.15
N ASN A 101 -9.60 -19.27 -8.03
CA ASN A 101 -9.41 -18.37 -9.14
C ASN A 101 -8.05 -17.66 -9.18
N LEU A 102 -7.04 -18.18 -8.48
CA LEU A 102 -5.71 -17.55 -8.40
C LEU A 102 -5.09 -17.23 -9.76
N ASN A 103 -5.35 -18.05 -10.78
CA ASN A 103 -4.86 -17.84 -12.13
C ASN A 103 -5.49 -16.64 -12.86
N LYS A 104 -6.52 -16.00 -12.29
CA LYS A 104 -7.24 -14.84 -12.87
C LYS A 104 -7.10 -13.57 -12.01
N LEU A 105 -6.47 -13.69 -10.86
CA LEU A 105 -6.44 -12.64 -9.86
C LEU A 105 -5.00 -12.12 -9.65
N VAL A 106 -4.93 -10.88 -9.22
CA VAL A 106 -3.72 -10.32 -8.61
C VAL A 106 -3.88 -10.40 -7.10
N VAL A 107 -3.02 -11.15 -6.44
CA VAL A 107 -3.00 -11.28 -4.97
C VAL A 107 -1.87 -10.43 -4.42
N LYS A 108 -2.15 -9.70 -3.35
CA LYS A 108 -1.20 -8.76 -2.73
C LYS A 108 -1.18 -8.95 -1.23
N GLU A 109 0.00 -8.79 -0.64
CA GLU A 109 0.10 -8.65 0.80
C GLU A 109 -0.52 -7.33 1.25
N VAL A 110 -1.24 -7.35 2.37
CA VAL A 110 -1.96 -6.19 2.92
C VAL A 110 -1.00 -5.03 3.18
N HIS A 111 0.14 -5.31 3.82
CA HIS A 111 1.14 -4.31 4.19
C HIS A 111 2.33 -4.25 3.21
N GLY A 112 2.34 -5.06 2.15
CA GLY A 112 3.43 -5.08 1.17
C GLY A 112 3.48 -3.80 0.32
N SER A 113 4.66 -3.42 -0.14
CA SER A 113 4.91 -2.30 -1.05
C SER A 113 5.89 -2.70 -2.15
N GLY A 114 6.04 -1.87 -3.20
CA GLY A 114 7.03 -2.06 -4.25
C GLY A 114 6.86 -3.33 -5.10
N GLY A 115 5.67 -3.95 -5.13
CA GLY A 115 5.42 -5.19 -5.88
C GLY A 115 5.93 -6.46 -5.21
N TYR A 116 6.60 -6.37 -4.07
CA TYR A 116 7.02 -7.54 -3.30
C TYR A 116 5.80 -8.25 -2.68
N GLY A 117 5.89 -9.58 -2.56
CA GLY A 117 4.79 -10.37 -1.98
C GLY A 117 3.51 -10.38 -2.82
N MET A 118 3.60 -10.17 -4.14
CA MET A 118 2.48 -10.12 -5.07
C MET A 118 2.50 -11.32 -6.02
N LEU A 119 1.31 -11.84 -6.35
CA LEU A 119 1.08 -12.81 -7.41
C LEU A 119 0.23 -12.17 -8.50
N VAL A 120 0.72 -12.15 -9.74
CA VAL A 120 -0.08 -11.83 -10.92
C VAL A 120 -0.49 -13.14 -11.57
N GLY A 121 -1.67 -13.65 -11.21
CA GLY A 121 -2.13 -14.99 -11.57
C GLY A 121 -2.05 -15.35 -13.06
N PRO A 122 -2.49 -14.46 -14.00
CA PRO A 122 -2.39 -14.74 -15.44
C PRO A 122 -0.97 -14.90 -15.96
N LEU A 123 0.04 -14.37 -15.27
CA LEU A 123 1.45 -14.45 -15.65
C LEU A 123 2.22 -15.52 -14.89
N ALA A 124 1.60 -16.10 -13.86
CA ALA A 124 2.26 -17.02 -12.95
C ALA A 124 2.23 -18.47 -13.46
N SER A 125 3.31 -19.19 -13.23
CA SER A 125 3.39 -20.64 -13.45
C SER A 125 2.51 -21.40 -12.44
N LYS A 126 2.15 -22.63 -12.79
CA LYS A 126 1.41 -23.53 -11.87
C LYS A 126 2.13 -23.72 -10.53
N THR A 127 3.46 -23.77 -10.57
CA THR A 127 4.29 -23.91 -9.35
C THR A 127 4.20 -22.67 -8.46
N GLU A 128 4.26 -21.48 -9.05
CA GLU A 128 4.12 -20.22 -8.29
C GLU A 128 2.73 -20.09 -7.68
N ILE A 129 1.68 -20.40 -8.43
CA ILE A 129 0.30 -20.43 -7.94
C ILE A 129 0.17 -21.37 -6.74
N SER A 130 0.73 -22.59 -6.83
CA SER A 130 0.69 -23.56 -5.74
C SER A 130 1.43 -23.07 -4.49
N LYS A 131 2.63 -22.51 -4.68
CA LYS A 131 3.40 -21.90 -3.57
C LYS A 131 2.62 -20.75 -2.92
N PHE A 132 2.01 -19.90 -3.73
CA PHE A 132 1.24 -18.74 -3.22
C PHE A 132 -0.04 -19.17 -2.52
N LYS A 133 -0.73 -20.20 -3.02
CA LYS A 133 -1.87 -20.84 -2.35
C LYS A 133 -1.52 -21.26 -0.92
N ASN A 134 -0.37 -21.90 -0.73
CA ASN A 134 0.09 -22.32 0.59
C ASN A 134 0.41 -21.12 1.50
N LYS A 135 0.98 -20.04 0.95
CA LYS A 135 1.22 -18.80 1.71
C LYS A 135 -0.08 -18.18 2.21
N ILE A 136 -1.09 -18.08 1.34
CA ILE A 136 -2.41 -17.53 1.69
C ILE A 136 -3.06 -18.38 2.78
N LEU A 137 -3.07 -19.71 2.63
CA LEU A 137 -3.65 -20.62 3.61
C LEU A 137 -2.96 -20.54 4.98
N LYS A 138 -1.65 -20.30 5.01
CA LYS A 138 -0.88 -20.15 6.25
C LYS A 138 -1.21 -18.85 6.99
N ASN A 139 -1.47 -17.77 6.28
CA ASN A 139 -1.80 -16.47 6.86
C ASN A 139 -2.81 -15.69 6.01
N PRO A 140 -4.09 -16.09 5.99
CA PRO A 140 -5.09 -15.46 5.14
C PRO A 140 -5.37 -13.99 5.49
N TYR A 141 -5.09 -13.57 6.71
CA TYR A 141 -5.27 -12.17 7.15
C TYR A 141 -4.34 -11.21 6.42
N ASN A 142 -3.18 -11.68 5.94
CA ASN A 142 -2.18 -10.84 5.27
C ASN A 142 -2.41 -10.70 3.77
N TYR A 143 -3.52 -11.19 3.21
CA TYR A 143 -3.73 -11.18 1.76
C TYR A 143 -5.08 -10.62 1.36
N ILE A 144 -5.03 -9.84 0.28
CA ILE A 144 -6.20 -9.44 -0.52
C ILE A 144 -6.00 -9.90 -1.96
N ALA A 145 -7.10 -10.03 -2.70
CA ALA A 145 -7.05 -10.34 -4.12
C ALA A 145 -7.97 -9.41 -4.91
N GLN A 146 -7.57 -9.10 -6.13
CA GLN A 146 -8.29 -8.24 -7.05
C GLN A 146 -8.34 -8.89 -8.44
N PRO A 147 -9.37 -8.66 -9.25
CA PRO A 147 -9.34 -9.02 -10.66
C PRO A 147 -8.17 -8.37 -11.36
N THR A 148 -7.57 -9.08 -12.32
CA THR A 148 -6.57 -8.47 -13.20
C THR A 148 -7.24 -7.40 -14.06
N LEU A 149 -6.67 -6.21 -14.07
CA LEU A 149 -7.15 -5.10 -14.89
C LEU A 149 -6.32 -4.98 -16.17
N SER A 150 -6.97 -4.66 -17.28
CA SER A 150 -6.30 -4.21 -18.49
C SER A 150 -5.96 -2.75 -18.33
N LEU A 151 -4.67 -2.44 -18.23
CA LEU A 151 -4.19 -1.06 -18.14
C LEU A 151 -4.36 -0.36 -19.50
N SER A 152 -4.63 0.94 -19.47
CA SER A 152 -4.62 1.79 -20.65
C SER A 152 -3.27 1.75 -21.34
N THR A 153 -3.26 1.92 -22.66
CA THR A 153 -2.04 2.03 -23.43
C THR A 153 -1.96 3.35 -24.15
N CYS A 154 -0.74 3.89 -24.28
CA CYS A 154 -0.43 5.04 -25.08
C CYS A 154 0.61 4.63 -26.16
N PRO A 155 0.49 5.10 -27.42
CA PRO A 155 1.49 4.84 -28.43
C PRO A 155 2.76 5.64 -28.11
N ILE A 156 3.91 4.96 -28.07
CA ILE A 156 5.22 5.59 -27.98
C ILE A 156 6.07 5.25 -29.19
N TYR A 157 6.95 6.17 -29.59
CA TYR A 157 7.88 5.94 -30.70
C TYR A 157 9.04 5.06 -30.21
N THR A 158 9.29 3.97 -30.93
CA THR A 158 10.38 3.03 -30.67
C THR A 158 11.16 2.79 -31.98
N LYS A 159 12.28 2.07 -31.91
CA LYS A 159 13.01 1.63 -33.11
C LYS A 159 12.16 0.83 -34.12
N LYS A 160 11.01 0.30 -33.69
CA LYS A 160 10.05 -0.45 -34.51
C LYS A 160 8.86 0.42 -34.96
N GLY A 161 8.91 1.74 -34.79
CA GLY A 161 7.82 2.67 -35.02
C GLY A 161 6.93 2.85 -33.78
N LEU A 162 5.69 3.30 -33.98
CA LEU A 162 4.73 3.49 -32.91
C LEU A 162 4.31 2.14 -32.32
N THR A 163 4.50 1.96 -31.04
CA THR A 163 4.13 0.75 -30.29
C THR A 163 3.35 1.11 -29.04
N PRO A 164 2.27 0.36 -28.69
CA PRO A 164 1.52 0.62 -27.46
C PRO A 164 2.38 0.25 -26.24
N ARG A 165 2.30 1.08 -25.20
CA ARG A 165 2.86 0.84 -23.88
C ARG A 165 1.82 1.15 -22.82
N HIS A 166 1.83 0.38 -21.74
CA HIS A 166 0.97 0.65 -20.59
C HIS A 166 1.30 2.01 -19.98
N VAL A 167 0.26 2.63 -19.47
CA VAL A 167 0.34 3.89 -18.69
C VAL A 167 -0.08 3.56 -17.28
N ASP A 168 0.76 3.89 -16.31
CA ASP A 168 0.59 3.75 -14.87
C ASP A 168 0.85 5.06 -14.12
#